data_4bf7ad0bdecab185749719d8de8548f6
#
_entry.id   4bf7ad0bdecab185749719d8de8548f6
#
_cell.length_a   1.000
_cell.length_b   1.000
_cell.length_c   1.000
_cell.angle_alpha   90.00
_cell.angle_beta   90.00
_cell.angle_gamma   90.00
#
_symmetry.space_group_name_H-M   'P 1'
#
loop_
_entity.id
_entity.type
_entity.pdbx_description
1 polymer ?
#
loop_
_entity_poly.entity_id
_entity_poly.type
_entity_poly.pdbx_seq_one_letter_code
_entity_poly.pdbx_strand_id
1 'polypeptide(L)'
;LYMAIVRHIKRDYNRNSFLNVYRKRRLMQQHTLPPNHQIQDTPNQLEDKVLKTAAMFFGQDLLPYLGVRGRITGLVPTEQIHLELRRMEEDFNYMMEDGSLRHLEFESDSITSRDLRRFREYEAYLSLIYNCPVITTVLCTSHVRRIKQELVTGINVYRIQVIRIKDRNADKIFRKAEKKMKKGKNLTSSDLFPILLTPLMSGSMEECMRICRGIDILQSDHVAVSKENLRRMEAMFYALAC
;
A
#
# COMPACT_ATOMS: atom_id res chain seq x y z
N LEU A 1 -9.18 -13.96 18.48
CA LEU A 1 -8.25 -12.85 18.69
C LEU A 1 -8.71 -11.60 17.94
N TYR A 2 -8.94 -11.69 16.65
CA TYR A 2 -9.39 -10.65 15.73
C TYR A 2 -10.65 -9.91 16.21
N MET A 3 -11.73 -10.62 16.49
CA MET A 3 -12.99 -10.04 17.00
C MET A 3 -12.85 -9.40 18.39
N ALA A 4 -11.90 -9.86 19.19
CA ALA A 4 -11.60 -9.28 20.49
C ALA A 4 -10.91 -7.91 20.37
N ILE A 5 -9.98 -7.76 19.42
CA ILE A 5 -9.28 -6.48 19.14
C ILE A 5 -10.28 -5.43 18.65
N VAL A 6 -11.15 -5.76 17.69
CA VAL A 6 -12.16 -4.83 17.15
C VAL A 6 -13.16 -4.40 18.23
N ARG A 7 -13.65 -5.33 19.06
CA ARG A 7 -14.54 -5.01 20.19
C ARG A 7 -13.83 -4.16 21.24
N HIS A 8 -12.53 -4.34 21.42
CA HIS A 8 -11.76 -3.60 22.40
C HIS A 8 -11.52 -2.16 21.94
N ILE A 9 -11.12 -1.96 20.68
CA ILE A 9 -10.97 -0.63 20.06
C ILE A 9 -12.31 0.14 20.11
N LYS A 10 -13.43 -0.50 19.72
CA LYS A 10 -14.77 0.13 19.79
C LYS A 10 -15.23 0.44 21.23
N ARG A 11 -14.88 -0.40 22.20
CA ARG A 11 -15.25 -0.19 23.61
C ARG A 11 -14.46 0.95 24.26
N ASP A 12 -13.19 1.10 23.93
CA ASP A 12 -12.33 2.17 24.44
C ASP A 12 -12.66 3.52 23.78
N TYR A 13 -13.09 3.53 22.51
CA TYR A 13 -13.60 4.71 21.82
C TYR A 13 -14.86 5.29 22.51
N ASN A 14 -15.79 4.42 22.91
CA ASN A 14 -17.04 4.84 23.58
C ASN A 14 -16.85 5.29 25.04
N ARG A 15 -15.67 5.12 25.63
CA ARG A 15 -15.38 5.46 27.04
C ARG A 15 -14.50 6.70 27.24
N ASN A 16 -14.31 7.55 26.25
CA ASN A 16 -13.61 8.84 26.37
C ASN A 16 -12.20 8.77 27.01
N SER A 17 -11.37 7.78 26.70
CA SER A 17 -10.03 7.71 27.25
C SER A 17 -8.97 7.43 26.18
N PHE A 18 -8.71 8.46 25.34
CA PHE A 18 -7.67 8.47 24.30
C PHE A 18 -6.27 8.10 24.82
N LEU A 19 -5.95 8.47 26.06
CA LEU A 19 -4.65 8.18 26.68
C LEU A 19 -4.41 6.68 26.93
N ASN A 20 -5.47 5.87 27.04
CA ASN A 20 -5.35 4.43 27.29
C ASN A 20 -5.01 3.63 26.03
N VAL A 21 -5.37 4.10 24.86
CA VAL A 21 -5.02 3.41 23.58
C VAL A 21 -3.51 3.46 23.36
N TYR A 22 -2.89 4.62 23.56
CA TYR A 22 -1.43 4.77 23.47
C TYR A 22 -0.67 4.02 24.58
N ARG A 23 -1.20 4.01 25.80
CA ARG A 23 -0.59 3.27 26.90
C ARG A 23 -0.71 1.75 26.73
N LYS A 24 -1.85 1.26 26.18
CA LYS A 24 -2.03 -0.17 25.87
C LYS A 24 -1.20 -0.62 24.68
N ARG A 25 -0.95 0.23 23.68
CA ARG A 25 0.00 -0.05 22.62
C ARG A 25 1.40 -0.38 23.17
N ARG A 26 1.84 0.33 24.20
CA ARG A 26 3.11 0.07 24.91
C ARG A 26 3.09 -1.17 25.81
N LEU A 27 1.93 -1.52 26.37
CA LEU A 27 1.76 -2.71 27.24
C LEU A 27 1.56 -4.01 26.45
N MET A 28 0.96 -3.97 25.25
CA MET A 28 0.88 -5.14 24.37
C MET A 28 2.24 -5.54 23.80
N GLN A 29 3.20 -4.62 23.72
CA GLN A 29 4.59 -4.92 23.39
C GLN A 29 5.36 -5.61 24.53
N GLN A 30 4.82 -5.70 25.75
CA GLN A 30 5.50 -6.24 26.91
C GLN A 30 4.98 -7.61 27.38
N HIS A 31 3.92 -8.16 26.81
CA HIS A 31 3.48 -9.52 27.11
C HIS A 31 4.17 -10.52 26.22
N THR A 32 5.26 -11.05 26.74
CA THR A 32 6.10 -12.11 26.20
C THR A 32 5.29 -13.39 25.95
N LEU A 33 5.14 -13.75 24.68
CA LEU A 33 4.97 -15.14 24.25
C LEU A 33 6.34 -15.82 24.26
N PRO A 34 6.39 -17.16 24.45
CA PRO A 34 7.66 -17.89 24.57
C PRO A 34 8.49 -17.76 23.28
N PRO A 35 9.83 -17.97 23.34
CA PRO A 35 10.75 -17.63 22.27
C PRO A 35 10.66 -18.65 21.12
N ASN A 36 9.71 -18.47 20.24
CA ASN A 36 9.84 -18.91 18.88
C ASN A 36 10.39 -17.71 18.11
N HIS A 37 11.53 -17.87 17.45
CA HIS A 37 12.19 -16.85 16.64
C HIS A 37 11.27 -16.39 15.49
N GLN A 38 10.21 -15.67 15.82
CA GLN A 38 9.48 -14.86 14.87
C GLN A 38 10.18 -13.51 14.84
N ILE A 39 10.90 -13.26 13.75
CA ILE A 39 11.37 -11.93 13.41
C ILE A 39 10.13 -11.04 13.41
N GLN A 40 9.99 -10.20 14.45
CA GLN A 40 8.92 -9.19 14.46
C GLN A 40 9.27 -8.15 13.42
N ASP A 41 8.45 -8.05 12.39
CA ASP A 41 8.60 -7.03 11.37
C ASP A 41 8.53 -5.63 12.03
N THR A 42 9.39 -4.75 11.61
CA THR A 42 9.26 -3.32 11.95
C THR A 42 7.98 -2.76 11.31
N PRO A 43 7.39 -1.67 11.83
CA PRO A 43 6.23 -1.03 11.18
C PRO A 43 6.43 -0.78 9.68
N ASN A 44 7.62 -0.35 9.27
CA ASN A 44 7.94 -0.12 7.85
C ASN A 44 7.92 -1.41 7.02
N GLN A 45 8.44 -2.52 7.57
CA GLN A 45 8.39 -3.83 6.92
C GLN A 45 6.95 -4.34 6.80
N LEU A 46 6.09 -4.04 7.77
CA LEU A 46 4.69 -4.42 7.73
C LEU A 46 3.91 -3.63 6.66
N GLU A 47 4.10 -2.31 6.59
CA GLU A 47 3.52 -1.47 5.53
C GLU A 47 3.91 -1.98 4.14
N ASP A 48 5.20 -2.25 3.92
CA ASP A 48 5.73 -2.80 2.68
C ASP A 48 5.04 -4.13 2.31
N LYS A 49 4.98 -5.08 3.25
CA LYS A 49 4.33 -6.38 3.02
C LYS A 49 2.85 -6.24 2.67
N VAL A 50 2.13 -5.33 3.33
CA VAL A 50 0.71 -5.10 3.06
C VAL A 50 0.52 -4.48 1.69
N LEU A 51 1.33 -3.50 1.32
CA LEU A 51 1.25 -2.86 0.01
C LEU A 51 1.58 -3.84 -1.13
N LYS A 52 2.58 -4.70 -0.96
CA LYS A 52 2.89 -5.79 -1.90
C LYS A 52 1.72 -6.76 -2.03
N THR A 53 1.11 -7.14 -0.91
CA THR A 53 -0.08 -8.00 -0.91
C THR A 53 -1.26 -7.34 -1.62
N ALA A 54 -1.47 -6.05 -1.38
CA ALA A 54 -2.49 -5.27 -2.07
C ALA A 54 -2.25 -5.23 -3.58
N ALA A 55 -1.02 -4.98 -4.00
CA ALA A 55 -0.64 -4.99 -5.42
C ALA A 55 -0.91 -6.35 -6.07
N MET A 56 -0.56 -7.44 -5.39
CA MET A 56 -0.75 -8.78 -5.92
C MET A 56 -2.23 -9.14 -6.14
N PHE A 57 -3.11 -8.83 -5.18
CA PHE A 57 -4.52 -9.22 -5.26
C PHE A 57 -5.43 -8.18 -5.91
N PHE A 58 -5.06 -6.91 -5.87
CA PHE A 58 -5.91 -5.79 -6.27
C PHE A 58 -5.22 -4.84 -7.25
N GLY A 59 -4.23 -5.32 -8.02
CA GLY A 59 -3.45 -4.50 -8.96
C GLY A 59 -4.33 -3.70 -9.92
N GLN A 60 -5.43 -4.29 -10.44
CA GLN A 60 -6.35 -3.61 -11.35
C GLN A 60 -7.13 -2.47 -10.68
N ASP A 61 -7.36 -2.52 -9.36
CA ASP A 61 -7.99 -1.43 -8.59
C ASP A 61 -6.93 -0.44 -8.08
N LEU A 62 -5.75 -0.93 -7.74
CA LEU A 62 -4.63 -0.13 -7.26
C LEU A 62 -4.14 0.85 -8.32
N LEU A 63 -3.82 0.38 -9.53
CA LEU A 63 -3.21 1.21 -10.57
C LEU A 63 -4.06 2.43 -10.95
N PRO A 64 -5.38 2.33 -11.21
CA PRO A 64 -6.23 3.50 -11.46
C PRO A 64 -6.30 4.45 -10.26
N TYR A 65 -6.34 3.92 -9.05
CA TYR A 65 -6.32 4.73 -7.83
C TYR A 65 -5.04 5.56 -7.70
N LEU A 66 -3.90 4.99 -8.08
CA LEU A 66 -2.61 5.66 -8.12
C LEU A 66 -2.47 6.61 -9.33
N GLY A 67 -3.46 6.69 -10.21
CA GLY A 67 -3.45 7.53 -11.41
C GLY A 67 -2.79 6.87 -12.61
N VAL A 68 -2.49 5.58 -12.55
CA VAL A 68 -1.97 4.79 -13.67
C VAL A 68 -3.15 4.33 -14.52
N ARG A 69 -3.20 4.76 -15.77
CA ARG A 69 -4.27 4.40 -16.71
C ARG A 69 -3.91 3.14 -17.48
N GLY A 70 -4.93 2.39 -17.90
CA GLY A 70 -4.81 1.20 -18.71
C GLY A 70 -5.24 -0.07 -17.96
N ARG A 71 -5.29 -1.18 -18.70
CA ARG A 71 -5.68 -2.49 -18.20
C ARG A 71 -4.46 -3.37 -18.04
N ILE A 72 -4.36 -4.07 -16.90
CA ILE A 72 -3.36 -5.12 -16.68
C ILE A 72 -3.75 -6.33 -17.53
N THR A 73 -2.83 -6.82 -18.36
CA THR A 73 -3.01 -8.03 -19.16
C THR A 73 -2.29 -9.23 -18.57
N GLY A 74 -1.33 -9.00 -17.67
CA GLY A 74 -0.60 -10.06 -16.98
C GLY A 74 0.41 -9.54 -15.99
N LEU A 75 0.90 -10.43 -15.13
CA LEU A 75 2.07 -10.21 -14.29
C LEU A 75 3.30 -10.78 -14.98
N VAL A 76 4.43 -10.13 -14.80
CA VAL A 76 5.73 -10.62 -15.24
C VAL A 76 6.59 -10.96 -14.01
N PRO A 77 7.59 -11.85 -14.15
CA PRO A 77 8.48 -12.22 -13.05
C PRO A 77 9.13 -10.99 -12.42
N THR A 78 9.20 -10.97 -11.10
CA THR A 78 9.83 -9.91 -10.30
C THR A 78 11.27 -10.25 -9.92
N GLU A 79 11.67 -11.52 -10.08
CA GLU A 79 13.04 -11.98 -9.87
C GLU A 79 13.72 -12.22 -11.23
N GLN A 80 14.88 -11.62 -11.40
CA GLN A 80 15.68 -11.75 -12.60
C GLN A 80 17.06 -12.30 -12.25
N ILE A 81 17.54 -13.28 -13.03
CA ILE A 81 18.90 -13.81 -12.90
C ILE A 81 19.73 -13.24 -14.05
N HIS A 82 20.65 -12.35 -13.72
CA HIS A 82 21.58 -11.79 -14.71
C HIS A 82 22.78 -12.73 -14.88
N LEU A 83 23.39 -12.76 -16.10
CA LEU A 83 24.57 -13.58 -16.38
C LEU A 83 25.78 -13.29 -15.47
N GLU A 84 25.79 -12.17 -14.79
CA GLU A 84 26.82 -11.78 -13.80
C GLU A 84 26.59 -12.32 -12.39
N LEU A 85 25.73 -13.33 -12.19
CA LEU A 85 25.36 -13.89 -10.87
C LEU A 85 24.75 -12.85 -9.90
N ARG A 86 24.23 -11.73 -10.40
CA ARG A 86 23.46 -10.80 -9.62
C ARG A 86 21.98 -11.20 -9.63
N ARG A 87 21.43 -11.44 -8.45
CA ARG A 87 19.98 -11.53 -8.27
C ARG A 87 19.42 -10.11 -8.25
N MET A 88 18.52 -9.81 -9.18
CA MET A 88 17.76 -8.57 -9.19
C MET A 88 16.38 -8.90 -8.61
N GLU A 89 16.03 -8.23 -7.52
CA GLU A 89 14.70 -8.38 -6.91
C GLU A 89 13.94 -7.07 -7.11
N GLU A 90 12.88 -7.16 -7.86
CA GLU A 90 11.95 -6.08 -8.15
C GLU A 90 10.63 -6.38 -7.42
N ASP A 91 9.88 -5.34 -7.01
CA ASP A 91 8.66 -5.60 -6.27
C ASP A 91 7.55 -6.13 -7.18
N PHE A 92 7.15 -5.38 -8.21
CA PHE A 92 6.15 -5.85 -9.18
C PHE A 92 6.36 -5.28 -10.57
N ASN A 93 6.07 -6.11 -11.58
CA ASN A 93 6.06 -5.73 -12.98
C ASN A 93 4.70 -6.07 -13.60
N TYR A 94 4.00 -5.06 -14.12
CA TYR A 94 2.71 -5.21 -14.79
C TYR A 94 2.83 -4.91 -16.28
N MET A 95 2.45 -5.88 -17.12
CA MET A 95 2.24 -5.64 -18.54
C MET A 95 0.89 -4.92 -18.71
N MET A 96 0.93 -3.78 -19.39
CA MET A 96 -0.23 -2.94 -19.60
C MET A 96 -0.90 -3.21 -20.95
N GLU A 97 -2.15 -2.77 -21.10
CA GLU A 97 -2.93 -2.91 -22.34
C GLU A 97 -2.30 -2.17 -23.52
N ASP A 98 -1.61 -1.05 -23.27
CA ASP A 98 -0.88 -0.26 -24.28
C ASP A 98 0.46 -0.87 -24.69
N GLY A 99 0.78 -2.06 -24.20
CA GLY A 99 2.05 -2.75 -24.47
C GLY A 99 3.23 -2.23 -23.64
N SER A 100 3.04 -1.24 -22.78
CA SER A 100 4.08 -0.80 -21.85
C SER A 100 4.18 -1.71 -20.64
N LEU A 101 5.34 -1.69 -19.96
CA LEU A 101 5.54 -2.35 -18.68
C LEU A 101 5.57 -1.30 -17.55
N ARG A 102 4.82 -1.53 -16.49
CA ARG A 102 4.88 -0.74 -15.25
C ARG A 102 5.70 -1.49 -14.23
N HIS A 103 6.90 -0.99 -14.00
CA HIS A 103 7.76 -1.40 -12.91
C HIS A 103 7.34 -0.64 -11.65
N LEU A 104 6.79 -1.35 -10.65
CA LEU A 104 6.27 -0.76 -9.42
C LEU A 104 7.20 -1.14 -8.27
N GLU A 105 7.74 -0.15 -7.58
CA GLU A 105 8.60 -0.29 -6.42
C GLU A 105 7.94 0.32 -5.17
N PHE A 106 8.19 -0.27 -4.00
CA PHE A 106 7.71 0.22 -2.71
C PHE A 106 8.89 0.69 -1.87
N GLU A 107 8.91 1.97 -1.51
CA GLU A 107 9.99 2.54 -0.72
C GLU A 107 9.47 3.07 0.62
N SER A 108 10.09 2.61 1.70
CA SER A 108 9.85 3.06 3.06
C SER A 108 10.88 4.08 3.54
N ASP A 109 12.01 4.19 2.84
CA ASP A 109 13.10 5.10 3.12
C ASP A 109 13.25 6.21 2.07
N SER A 110 14.16 7.15 2.32
CA SER A 110 14.44 8.23 1.39
C SER A 110 15.01 7.72 0.08
N ILE A 111 14.47 8.18 -1.05
CA ILE A 111 14.96 7.84 -2.39
C ILE A 111 16.18 8.68 -2.71
N THR A 112 17.29 8.01 -2.98
CA THR A 112 18.60 8.60 -3.24
C THR A 112 19.04 8.38 -4.69
N SER A 113 20.23 8.88 -5.06
CA SER A 113 20.84 8.56 -6.35
C SER A 113 21.19 7.08 -6.51
N ARG A 114 21.40 6.36 -5.41
CA ARG A 114 21.70 4.92 -5.42
C ARG A 114 20.45 4.15 -5.86
N ASP A 115 19.30 4.50 -5.31
CA ASP A 115 18.03 3.86 -5.63
C ASP A 115 17.65 4.14 -7.08
N LEU A 116 17.82 5.39 -7.55
CA LEU A 116 17.58 5.72 -8.95
C LEU A 116 18.50 4.98 -9.92
N ARG A 117 19.76 4.65 -9.52
CA ARG A 117 20.62 3.79 -10.35
C ARG A 117 20.09 2.37 -10.40
N ARG A 118 19.66 1.81 -9.27
CA ARG A 118 19.04 0.49 -9.19
C ARG A 118 17.79 0.42 -10.08
N PHE A 119 16.87 1.35 -9.92
CA PHE A 119 15.63 1.39 -10.73
C PHE A 119 15.93 1.55 -12.23
N ARG A 120 16.92 2.37 -12.58
CA ARG A 120 17.33 2.50 -13.98
C ARG A 120 17.93 1.20 -14.54
N GLU A 121 18.69 0.47 -13.75
CA GLU A 121 19.22 -0.85 -14.13
C GLU A 121 18.08 -1.82 -14.41
N TYR A 122 17.09 -1.89 -13.52
CA TYR A 122 15.89 -2.71 -13.68
C TYR A 122 15.09 -2.33 -14.95
N GLU A 123 14.81 -1.04 -15.12
CA GLU A 123 14.09 -0.54 -16.29
C GLU A 123 14.80 -0.87 -17.60
N ALA A 124 16.13 -0.66 -17.64
CA ALA A 124 16.94 -0.97 -18.82
C ALA A 124 16.89 -2.48 -19.15
N TYR A 125 17.02 -3.33 -18.13
CA TYR A 125 16.98 -4.78 -18.28
C TYR A 125 15.60 -5.26 -18.75
N LEU A 126 14.54 -4.80 -18.12
CA LEU A 126 13.17 -5.13 -18.50
C LEU A 126 12.86 -4.69 -19.93
N SER A 127 13.28 -3.48 -20.31
CA SER A 127 13.05 -2.98 -21.67
C SER A 127 13.76 -3.79 -22.75
N LEU A 128 14.95 -4.33 -22.44
CA LEU A 128 15.69 -5.22 -23.34
C LEU A 128 14.99 -6.59 -23.48
N ILE A 129 14.55 -7.19 -22.37
CA ILE A 129 13.94 -8.53 -22.41
C ILE A 129 12.56 -8.49 -23.05
N TYR A 130 11.73 -7.52 -22.69
CA TYR A 130 10.34 -7.46 -23.15
C TYR A 130 10.16 -6.62 -24.40
N ASN A 131 11.24 -5.95 -24.88
CA ASN A 131 11.22 -5.06 -26.04
C ASN A 131 10.04 -4.07 -26.04
N CYS A 132 9.82 -3.43 -24.89
CA CYS A 132 8.71 -2.51 -24.69
C CYS A 132 9.13 -1.30 -23.83
N PRO A 133 8.37 -0.20 -23.87
CA PRO A 133 8.57 0.90 -22.93
C PRO A 133 8.35 0.45 -21.49
N VAL A 134 9.25 0.81 -20.58
CA VAL A 134 9.14 0.56 -19.15
C VAL A 134 8.99 1.89 -18.42
N ILE A 135 8.07 1.96 -17.48
CA ILE A 135 7.87 3.15 -16.66
C ILE A 135 7.93 2.76 -15.19
N THR A 136 8.96 3.25 -14.51
CA THR A 136 9.13 3.02 -13.07
C THR A 136 8.23 3.94 -12.26
N THR A 137 7.40 3.36 -11.42
CA THR A 137 6.53 4.05 -10.47
C THR A 137 6.89 3.62 -9.05
N VAL A 138 7.27 4.58 -8.21
CA VAL A 138 7.65 4.33 -6.82
C VAL A 138 6.54 4.78 -5.89
N LEU A 139 6.00 3.84 -5.13
CA LEU A 139 5.01 4.08 -4.10
C LEU A 139 5.72 4.26 -2.75
N CYS A 140 5.70 5.50 -2.24
CA CYS A 140 6.32 5.83 -0.98
C CYS A 140 5.35 5.64 0.19
N THR A 141 5.80 4.94 1.22
CA THR A 141 5.08 4.82 2.49
C THR A 141 5.02 6.15 3.25
N SER A 142 4.34 6.17 4.39
CA SER A 142 4.13 7.37 5.22
C SER A 142 5.45 8.01 5.74
N HIS A 143 6.51 7.22 5.89
CA HIS A 143 7.76 7.63 6.53
C HIS A 143 8.78 8.29 5.59
N VAL A 144 8.61 8.16 4.28
CA VAL A 144 9.56 8.71 3.29
C VAL A 144 9.61 10.25 3.37
N ARG A 145 10.78 10.79 3.70
CA ARG A 145 10.97 12.25 3.89
C ARG A 145 11.60 12.92 2.68
N ARG A 146 12.66 12.32 2.10
CA ARG A 146 13.42 12.90 1.00
C ARG A 146 13.29 12.02 -0.23
N ILE A 147 12.94 12.63 -1.36
CA ILE A 147 12.68 11.92 -2.60
C ILE A 147 13.45 12.59 -3.72
N LYS A 148 14.43 11.88 -4.26
CA LYS A 148 15.07 12.24 -5.52
C LYS A 148 14.30 11.56 -6.65
N GLN A 149 13.83 12.35 -7.63
CA GLN A 149 12.97 11.83 -8.71
C GLN A 149 13.70 11.70 -10.04
N GLU A 150 14.90 12.28 -10.15
CA GLU A 150 15.68 12.24 -11.39
C GLU A 150 17.15 12.02 -11.12
N LEU A 151 17.78 11.34 -12.07
CA LEU A 151 19.21 11.06 -12.11
C LEU A 151 19.78 11.51 -13.45
N VAL A 152 20.64 12.52 -13.41
CA VAL A 152 21.39 12.97 -14.58
C VAL A 152 22.63 12.09 -14.74
N THR A 153 22.79 11.46 -15.91
CA THR A 153 23.95 10.62 -16.25
C THR A 153 24.44 11.00 -17.63
N GLY A 154 25.47 11.83 -17.71
CA GLY A 154 25.93 12.40 -18.98
C GLY A 154 24.84 13.23 -19.64
N ILE A 155 24.48 12.89 -20.88
CA ILE A 155 23.42 13.56 -21.63
C ILE A 155 22.02 13.04 -21.32
N ASN A 156 21.91 11.94 -20.57
CA ASN A 156 20.63 11.29 -20.27
C ASN A 156 20.11 11.71 -18.91
N VAL A 157 18.79 11.87 -18.84
CA VAL A 157 18.07 12.10 -17.58
C VAL A 157 17.09 10.96 -17.36
N TYR A 158 17.35 10.16 -16.34
CA TYR A 158 16.42 9.14 -15.87
C TYR A 158 15.43 9.73 -14.89
N ARG A 159 14.14 9.44 -15.04
CA ARG A 159 13.08 9.92 -14.18
C ARG A 159 12.15 8.79 -13.76
N ILE A 160 11.70 8.85 -12.51
CA ILE A 160 10.68 7.96 -11.96
C ILE A 160 9.38 8.74 -11.70
N GLN A 161 8.28 8.02 -11.72
CA GLN A 161 7.01 8.52 -11.17
C GLN A 161 6.97 8.24 -9.69
N VAL A 162 6.65 9.23 -8.86
CA VAL A 162 6.57 9.06 -7.40
C VAL A 162 5.16 9.31 -6.92
N ILE A 163 4.66 8.40 -6.12
CA ILE A 163 3.35 8.48 -5.47
C ILE A 163 3.56 8.40 -3.96
N ARG A 164 3.19 9.46 -3.25
CA ARG A 164 3.23 9.49 -1.78
C ARG A 164 1.83 9.29 -1.24
N ILE A 165 1.61 8.19 -0.53
CA ILE A 165 0.29 7.86 0.02
C ILE A 165 -0.15 8.94 1.01
N LYS A 166 0.76 9.46 1.83
CA LYS A 166 0.46 10.52 2.80
C LYS A 166 -0.05 11.83 2.19
N ASP A 167 0.23 12.09 0.91
CA ASP A 167 -0.26 13.29 0.22
C ASP A 167 -1.72 13.12 -0.25
N ARG A 168 -2.29 11.92 -0.13
CA ARG A 168 -3.72 11.65 -0.37
C ARG A 168 -4.55 12.05 0.85
N ASN A 169 -5.79 12.44 0.62
CA ASN A 169 -6.70 12.92 1.66
C ASN A 169 -7.77 11.89 1.97
N ALA A 170 -7.69 11.29 3.16
CA ALA A 170 -8.60 10.25 3.64
C ALA A 170 -10.06 10.75 3.76
N ASP A 171 -10.26 12.01 4.16
CA ASP A 171 -11.61 12.57 4.31
C ASP A 171 -12.38 12.59 2.98
N LYS A 172 -11.67 12.81 1.85
CA LYS A 172 -12.29 12.74 0.51
C LYS A 172 -12.70 11.32 0.17
N ILE A 173 -11.91 10.33 0.58
CA ILE A 173 -12.20 8.91 0.36
C ILE A 173 -13.47 8.53 1.12
N PHE A 174 -13.51 8.81 2.42
CA PHE A 174 -14.66 8.51 3.25
C PHE A 174 -15.94 9.18 2.74
N ARG A 175 -15.88 10.48 2.42
CA ARG A 175 -17.04 11.20 1.87
C ARG A 175 -17.57 10.58 0.58
N LYS A 176 -16.68 10.09 -0.29
CA LYS A 176 -17.09 9.42 -1.55
C LYS A 176 -17.83 8.12 -1.25
N ALA A 177 -17.30 7.28 -0.36
CA ALA A 177 -17.91 6.02 0.03
C ALA A 177 -19.29 6.26 0.69
N GLU A 178 -19.36 7.14 1.67
CA GLU A 178 -20.60 7.46 2.38
C GLU A 178 -21.69 8.06 1.48
N LYS A 179 -21.29 8.94 0.54
CA LYS A 179 -22.24 9.47 -0.46
C LYS A 179 -22.83 8.36 -1.32
N LYS A 180 -22.05 7.30 -1.61
CA LYS A 180 -22.51 6.14 -2.36
C LYS A 180 -23.47 5.29 -1.52
N MET A 181 -23.12 5.02 -0.25
CA MET A 181 -23.94 4.29 0.71
C MET A 181 -25.28 5.00 0.98
N LYS A 182 -25.26 6.34 1.20
CA LYS A 182 -26.50 7.15 1.37
C LYS A 182 -27.44 7.10 0.18
N LYS A 183 -26.94 6.76 -1.00
CA LYS A 183 -27.78 6.53 -2.20
C LYS A 183 -28.25 5.08 -2.35
N GLY A 184 -28.08 4.25 -1.33
CA GLY A 184 -28.42 2.83 -1.35
C GLY A 184 -27.56 2.00 -2.32
N LYS A 185 -26.40 2.51 -2.73
CA LYS A 185 -25.50 1.80 -3.66
C LYS A 185 -24.44 1.01 -2.90
N ASN A 186 -24.13 -0.16 -3.42
CA ASN A 186 -23.07 -1.01 -2.87
C ASN A 186 -21.67 -0.48 -3.21
N LEU A 187 -20.73 -0.76 -2.32
CA LEU A 187 -19.31 -0.49 -2.49
C LEU A 187 -18.62 -1.69 -3.14
N THR A 188 -17.97 -1.44 -4.26
CA THR A 188 -17.18 -2.44 -5.01
C THR A 188 -15.73 -2.47 -4.52
N SER A 189 -14.90 -3.41 -5.01
CA SER A 189 -13.46 -3.44 -4.74
C SER A 189 -12.78 -2.09 -5.02
N SER A 190 -13.11 -1.45 -6.13
CA SER A 190 -12.55 -0.13 -6.51
C SER A 190 -12.95 1.01 -5.54
N ASP A 191 -14.07 0.88 -4.84
CA ASP A 191 -14.48 1.85 -3.81
C ASP A 191 -13.79 1.55 -2.47
N LEU A 192 -13.59 0.26 -2.16
CA LEU A 192 -13.02 -0.20 -0.90
C LEU A 192 -11.49 -0.11 -0.88
N PHE A 193 -10.83 -0.34 -2.02
CA PHE A 193 -9.37 -0.31 -2.07
C PHE A 193 -8.76 0.99 -1.51
N PRO A 194 -9.25 2.20 -1.89
CA PRO A 194 -8.78 3.43 -1.27
C PRO A 194 -9.00 3.51 0.25
N ILE A 195 -10.05 2.86 0.77
CA ILE A 195 -10.31 2.80 2.22
C ILE A 195 -9.18 2.06 2.95
N LEU A 196 -8.63 0.99 2.33
CA LEU A 196 -7.53 0.22 2.93
C LEU A 196 -6.30 1.08 3.22
N LEU A 197 -6.04 2.08 2.39
CA LEU A 197 -4.86 2.93 2.48
C LEU A 197 -5.07 4.18 3.36
N THR A 198 -6.28 4.41 3.88
CA THR A 198 -6.57 5.61 4.68
C THR A 198 -5.76 5.74 5.98
N PRO A 199 -5.30 4.67 6.66
CA PRO A 199 -4.38 4.81 7.78
C PRO A 199 -3.08 5.55 7.42
N LEU A 200 -2.57 5.37 6.19
CA LEU A 200 -1.34 5.98 5.69
C LEU A 200 -1.52 7.38 5.09
N MET A 201 -2.75 7.85 4.95
CA MET A 201 -3.09 9.12 4.30
C MET A 201 -3.11 10.28 5.29
N SER A 202 -3.05 11.51 4.76
CA SER A 202 -3.38 12.72 5.51
C SER A 202 -4.89 12.95 5.57
N GLY A 203 -5.33 13.81 6.49
CA GLY A 203 -6.73 14.20 6.64
C GLY A 203 -6.92 15.13 7.82
N SER A 204 -8.14 15.64 8.00
CA SER A 204 -8.51 16.46 9.17
C SER A 204 -8.79 15.61 10.41
N MET A 205 -9.13 14.33 10.21
CA MET A 205 -9.36 13.39 11.31
C MET A 205 -8.05 12.90 11.90
N GLU A 206 -8.04 12.69 13.20
CA GLU A 206 -6.97 11.96 13.87
C GLU A 206 -6.90 10.50 13.36
N GLU A 207 -5.71 9.91 13.48
CA GLU A 207 -5.43 8.57 12.96
C GLU A 207 -6.39 7.52 13.51
N CYS A 208 -6.62 7.52 14.82
CA CYS A 208 -7.55 6.58 15.45
C CYS A 208 -8.98 6.71 14.90
N MET A 209 -9.44 7.95 14.64
CA MET A 209 -10.74 8.21 14.04
C MET A 209 -10.83 7.69 12.61
N ARG A 210 -9.76 7.86 11.82
CA ARG A 210 -9.67 7.32 10.45
C ARG A 210 -9.75 5.80 10.45
N ILE A 211 -9.05 5.15 11.40
CA ILE A 211 -9.06 3.70 11.54
C ILE A 211 -10.46 3.20 11.88
N CYS A 212 -11.11 3.77 12.90
CA CYS A 212 -12.47 3.38 13.28
C CYS A 212 -13.46 3.53 12.12
N ARG A 213 -13.37 4.65 11.39
CA ARG A 213 -14.25 4.93 10.25
C ARG A 213 -14.03 3.97 9.10
N GLY A 214 -12.77 3.61 8.81
CA GLY A 214 -12.45 2.60 7.82
C GLY A 214 -13.04 1.23 8.16
N ILE A 215 -12.94 0.81 9.42
CA ILE A 215 -13.55 -0.42 9.93
C ILE A 215 -15.07 -0.40 9.73
N ASP A 216 -15.74 0.69 10.11
CA ASP A 216 -17.19 0.81 10.01
C ASP A 216 -17.67 0.68 8.55
N ILE A 217 -16.92 1.23 7.60
CA ILE A 217 -17.25 1.11 6.17
C ILE A 217 -17.02 -0.33 5.69
N LEU A 218 -15.88 -0.95 6.03
CA LEU A 218 -15.57 -2.33 5.61
C LEU A 218 -16.56 -3.36 6.18
N GLN A 219 -17.13 -3.08 7.34
CA GLN A 219 -18.12 -3.95 7.99
C GLN A 219 -19.58 -3.56 7.72
N SER A 220 -19.81 -2.62 6.79
CA SER A 220 -21.16 -2.19 6.45
C SER A 220 -21.87 -3.20 5.54
N ASP A 221 -23.19 -3.23 5.60
CA ASP A 221 -24.04 -4.07 4.73
C ASP A 221 -23.98 -3.64 3.25
N HIS A 222 -23.34 -2.50 2.96
CA HIS A 222 -23.16 -1.99 1.61
C HIS A 222 -21.95 -2.58 0.87
N VAL A 223 -21.18 -3.47 1.48
CA VAL A 223 -19.97 -4.06 0.87
C VAL A 223 -20.37 -5.19 -0.07
N ALA A 224 -20.09 -5.02 -1.38
CA ALA A 224 -20.40 -5.98 -2.44
C ALA A 224 -19.13 -6.59 -3.03
N VAL A 225 -18.38 -7.31 -2.21
CA VAL A 225 -17.21 -8.11 -2.62
C VAL A 225 -17.34 -9.52 -2.04
N SER A 226 -16.61 -10.48 -2.61
CA SER A 226 -16.61 -11.84 -2.07
C SER A 226 -16.13 -11.85 -0.61
N LYS A 227 -16.64 -12.80 0.19
CA LYS A 227 -16.22 -12.94 1.60
C LYS A 227 -14.71 -13.13 1.74
N GLU A 228 -14.08 -13.81 0.79
CA GLU A 228 -12.64 -14.03 0.76
C GLU A 228 -11.88 -12.72 0.54
N ASN A 229 -12.28 -11.93 -0.46
CA ASN A 229 -11.66 -10.63 -0.73
C ASN A 229 -11.88 -9.66 0.42
N LEU A 230 -13.07 -9.65 1.03
CA LEU A 230 -13.33 -8.81 2.20
C LEU A 230 -12.40 -9.18 3.37
N ARG A 231 -12.22 -10.47 3.67
CA ARG A 231 -11.28 -10.91 4.71
C ARG A 231 -9.84 -10.47 4.43
N ARG A 232 -9.40 -10.57 3.16
CA ARG A 232 -8.08 -10.08 2.74
C ARG A 232 -7.96 -8.57 2.93
N MET A 233 -8.96 -7.81 2.51
CA MET A 233 -9.01 -6.36 2.68
C MET A 233 -8.98 -5.95 4.15
N GLU A 234 -9.79 -6.59 4.98
CA GLU A 234 -9.78 -6.35 6.43
C GLU A 234 -8.42 -6.66 7.06
N ALA A 235 -7.81 -7.79 6.72
CA ALA A 235 -6.49 -8.17 7.23
C ALA A 235 -5.42 -7.13 6.86
N MET A 236 -5.40 -6.67 5.59
CA MET A 236 -4.49 -5.61 5.13
C MET A 236 -4.75 -4.29 5.86
N PHE A 237 -6.03 -3.89 6.00
CA PHE A 237 -6.37 -2.66 6.70
C PHE A 237 -5.88 -2.66 8.15
N TYR A 238 -6.09 -3.77 8.88
CA TYR A 238 -5.62 -3.89 10.26
C TYR A 238 -4.10 -3.89 10.36
N ALA A 239 -3.42 -4.52 9.41
CA ALA A 239 -1.95 -4.52 9.38
C ALA A 239 -1.38 -3.11 9.17
N LEU A 240 -2.04 -2.25 8.37
CA LEU A 240 -1.65 -0.85 8.17
C LEU A 240 -2.06 0.06 9.33
N ALA A 241 -3.00 -0.35 10.18
CA ALA A 241 -3.53 0.41 11.30
C ALA A 241 -2.80 0.12 12.62
N CYS A 242 -1.93 -0.89 12.66
CA CYS A 242 -1.10 -1.27 13.82
C CYS A 242 0.31 -0.70 13.74
#